data_e597455e674ce68c26dcc3b718fff1cf
#
_entry.id   e597455e674ce68c26dcc3b718fff1cf
#
_cell.length_a   1.000
_cell.length_b   1.000
_cell.length_c   1.000
_cell.angle_alpha   90.00
_cell.angle_beta   90.00
_cell.angle_gamma   90.00
#
_symmetry.space_group_name_H-M   'P 1'
#
loop_
_entity.id
_entity.type
_entity.pdbx_description
1 polymer ?
#
loop_
_entity_poly.entity_id
_entity_poly.type
_entity_poly.pdbx_seq_one_letter_code
_entity_poly.pdbx_strand_id
1 'polypeptide(L)'
;ARVAVIVGDLATDNDARRLQAAGLQAVQITTGQLCHLEMALLEPVLQQLDLQALDLLVIENVGNMVCPAAFDLAESCRIVLIAISEGEDKPLKYPPLFVNADLVLINKIDLADASPHPSGGADGDGA
;
A
#
# COMPACT_ATOMS: atom_id res chain seq x y z
N ALA A 1 -12.11 2.64 19.04
CA ALA A 1 -11.98 1.53 18.08
C ALA A 1 -10.74 0.71 18.41
N ARG A 2 -10.87 -0.61 18.35
CA ARG A 2 -9.75 -1.53 18.51
C ARG A 2 -9.16 -1.83 17.14
N VAL A 3 -7.94 -1.39 16.90
CA VAL A 3 -7.26 -1.50 15.62
C VAL A 3 -5.97 -2.30 15.80
N ALA A 4 -5.74 -3.25 14.92
CA ALA A 4 -4.47 -3.93 14.77
C ALA A 4 -3.92 -3.71 13.36
N VAL A 5 -2.60 -3.72 13.23
CA VAL A 5 -1.91 -3.52 11.97
C VAL A 5 -0.91 -4.65 11.74
N ILE A 6 -0.96 -5.24 10.58
CA ILE A 6 0.07 -6.17 10.09
C ILE A 6 0.88 -5.43 9.02
N VAL A 7 2.18 -5.36 9.21
CA VAL A 7 3.10 -4.68 8.29
C VAL A 7 3.97 -5.71 7.60
N GLY A 8 3.91 -5.77 6.27
CA GLY A 8 4.82 -6.58 5.46
C GLY A 8 5.99 -5.76 4.95
N ASP A 9 7.20 -6.22 5.21
CA ASP A 9 8.41 -5.59 4.69
C ASP A 9 9.49 -6.62 4.40
N LEU A 10 10.41 -6.28 3.50
CA LEU A 10 11.47 -7.20 3.07
C LEU A 10 12.48 -7.50 4.19
N ALA A 11 12.86 -6.50 4.97
CA ALA A 11 13.99 -6.61 5.88
C ALA A 11 13.87 -5.86 7.22
N THR A 12 13.04 -4.80 7.32
CA THR A 12 13.03 -3.93 8.50
C THR A 12 11.72 -4.04 9.29
N ASP A 13 11.79 -3.80 10.60
CA ASP A 13 10.64 -3.77 11.50
C ASP A 13 10.31 -2.35 12.02
N ASN A 14 10.88 -1.33 11.39
CA ASN A 14 10.77 0.05 11.84
C ASN A 14 9.32 0.55 11.87
N ASP A 15 8.52 0.19 10.89
CA ASP A 15 7.13 0.66 10.81
C ASP A 15 6.26 0.03 11.90
N ALA A 16 6.42 -1.27 12.16
CA ALA A 16 5.73 -1.92 13.26
C ALA A 16 6.13 -1.32 14.61
N ARG A 17 7.40 -1.03 14.83
CA ARG A 17 7.89 -0.38 16.06
C ARG A 17 7.31 1.01 16.26
N ARG A 18 7.20 1.81 15.19
CA ARG A 18 6.57 3.14 15.24
C ARG A 18 5.10 3.06 15.64
N LEU A 19 4.38 2.11 15.07
CA LEU A 19 2.96 1.89 15.39
C LEU A 19 2.79 1.42 16.83
N GLN A 20 3.63 0.51 17.31
CA GLN A 20 3.64 0.05 18.70
C GLN A 20 3.94 1.20 19.67
N ALA A 21 4.89 2.06 19.34
CA ALA A 21 5.22 3.24 20.14
C ALA A 21 4.04 4.23 20.20
N ALA A 22 3.19 4.27 19.18
CA ALA A 22 1.96 5.06 19.15
C ALA A 22 0.78 4.40 19.89
N GLY A 23 0.98 3.22 20.49
CA GLY A 23 -0.05 2.51 21.26
C GLY A 23 -0.93 1.57 20.43
N LEU A 24 -0.57 1.30 19.18
CA LEU A 24 -1.30 0.34 18.33
C LEU A 24 -0.75 -1.08 18.49
N GLN A 25 -1.63 -2.05 18.35
CA GLN A 25 -1.23 -3.44 18.19
C GLN A 25 -0.69 -3.62 16.78
N ALA A 26 0.61 -3.80 16.63
CA ALA A 26 1.25 -3.96 15.33
C ALA A 26 2.16 -5.19 15.31
N VAL A 27 2.09 -5.93 14.22
CA VAL A 27 2.90 -7.12 13.98
C VAL A 27 3.63 -6.97 12.66
N GLN A 28 4.93 -7.24 12.67
CA GLN A 28 5.76 -7.26 11.48
C GLN A 28 5.79 -8.65 10.88
N ILE A 29 5.62 -8.74 9.57
CA ILE A 29 5.98 -9.91 8.78
C ILE A 29 7.16 -9.53 7.90
N THR A 30 8.31 -10.10 8.19
CA THR A 30 9.49 -9.95 7.33
C THR A 30 9.44 -10.98 6.23
N THR A 31 9.29 -10.53 4.99
CA THR A 31 9.09 -11.42 3.84
C THR A 31 10.39 -11.96 3.24
N GLY A 32 11.54 -11.37 3.60
CA GLY A 32 12.84 -11.75 3.08
C GLY A 32 12.95 -11.48 1.58
N GLN A 33 12.84 -12.52 0.76
CA GLN A 33 12.95 -12.40 -0.70
C GLN A 33 11.62 -12.18 -1.42
N LEU A 34 10.48 -12.37 -0.73
CA LEU A 34 9.16 -12.16 -1.31
C LEU A 34 8.82 -10.68 -1.38
N CYS A 35 8.38 -10.23 -2.54
CA CYS A 35 8.01 -8.84 -2.78
C CYS A 35 6.53 -8.53 -2.47
N HIS A 36 5.83 -9.44 -1.80
CA HIS A 36 4.42 -9.32 -1.44
C HIS A 36 4.10 -10.20 -0.23
N LEU A 37 2.97 -9.93 0.42
CA LEU A 37 2.37 -10.80 1.40
C LEU A 37 1.48 -11.84 0.70
N GLU A 38 1.54 -13.06 1.18
CA GLU A 38 0.67 -14.16 0.81
C GLU A 38 -0.14 -14.63 2.02
N MET A 39 -1.25 -15.28 1.77
CA MET A 39 -2.10 -15.81 2.84
C MET A 39 -1.34 -16.78 3.75
N ALA A 40 -0.43 -17.56 3.19
CA ALA A 40 0.43 -18.46 3.97
C ALA A 40 1.30 -17.74 5.01
N LEU A 41 1.70 -16.50 4.75
CA LEU A 41 2.44 -15.66 5.70
C LEU A 41 1.52 -15.01 6.73
N LEU A 42 0.28 -14.69 6.33
CA LEU A 42 -0.69 -14.04 7.21
C LEU A 42 -1.33 -15.00 8.20
N GLU A 43 -1.66 -16.21 7.81
CA GLU A 43 -2.41 -17.15 8.64
C GLU A 43 -1.82 -17.35 10.03
N PRO A 44 -0.51 -17.60 10.22
CA PRO A 44 0.06 -17.75 11.56
C PRO A 44 -0.11 -16.51 12.43
N VAL A 45 -0.05 -15.33 11.83
CA VAL A 45 -0.22 -14.06 12.55
C VAL A 45 -1.69 -13.84 12.90
N LEU A 46 -2.60 -14.12 11.98
CA LEU A 46 -4.04 -14.00 12.21
C LEU A 46 -4.51 -14.91 13.33
N GLN A 47 -3.94 -16.10 13.48
CA GLN A 47 -4.25 -17.03 14.56
C GLN A 47 -3.81 -16.52 15.94
N GLN A 48 -2.83 -15.62 16.01
CA GLN A 48 -2.35 -15.02 17.25
C GLN A 48 -3.16 -13.79 17.65
N LEU A 49 -3.96 -13.23 16.75
CA LEU A 49 -4.80 -12.07 17.00
C LEU A 49 -6.21 -12.50 17.41
N ASP A 50 -6.79 -11.81 18.39
CA ASP A 50 -8.21 -11.91 18.68
C ASP A 50 -9.01 -11.07 17.68
N LEU A 51 -9.28 -11.64 16.51
CA LEU A 51 -9.96 -10.93 15.43
C LEU A 51 -11.38 -10.49 15.81
N GLN A 52 -12.04 -11.22 16.70
CA GLN A 52 -13.39 -10.87 17.13
C GLN A 52 -13.42 -9.64 18.05
N ALA A 53 -12.31 -9.37 18.72
CA ALA A 53 -12.17 -8.18 19.54
C ALA A 53 -11.78 -6.93 18.74
N LEU A 54 -11.40 -7.08 17.48
CA LEU A 54 -10.98 -5.96 16.62
C LEU A 54 -12.16 -5.35 15.88
N ASP A 55 -12.18 -4.03 15.81
CA ASP A 55 -13.05 -3.27 14.92
C ASP A 55 -12.47 -3.13 13.51
N LEU A 56 -11.15 -3.08 13.43
CA LEU A 56 -10.42 -2.92 12.17
C LEU A 56 -9.08 -3.66 12.21
N LEU A 57 -8.80 -4.39 11.16
CA LEU A 57 -7.48 -4.94 10.87
C LEU A 57 -6.94 -4.29 9.59
N VAL A 58 -5.81 -3.63 9.71
CA VAL A 58 -5.11 -3.04 8.57
C VAL A 58 -3.93 -3.93 8.18
N ILE A 59 -3.84 -4.25 6.92
CA ILE A 59 -2.71 -5.02 6.37
C ILE A 59 -1.98 -4.11 5.38
N GLU A 60 -0.76 -3.74 5.73
CA GLU A 60 0.13 -3.00 4.84
C GLU A 60 1.03 -3.99 4.11
N ASN A 61 0.88 -4.04 2.79
CA ASN A 61 1.68 -4.92 1.95
C ASN A 61 3.06 -4.32 1.69
N VAL A 62 3.97 -5.13 1.15
CA VAL A 62 5.29 -4.68 0.73
C VAL A 62 5.14 -3.60 -0.35
N GLY A 63 5.97 -2.56 -0.26
CA GLY A 63 5.88 -1.41 -1.14
C GLY A 63 6.36 -1.69 -2.55
N ASN A 64 5.48 -2.26 -3.39
CA ASN A 64 5.68 -2.33 -4.83
C ASN A 64 4.32 -2.37 -5.55
N MET A 65 4.30 -2.07 -6.85
CA MET A 65 3.07 -1.91 -7.62
C MET A 65 2.68 -3.14 -8.44
N VAL A 66 3.48 -4.17 -8.44
CA VAL A 66 3.30 -5.36 -9.30
C VAL A 66 2.86 -6.57 -8.48
N CYS A 67 3.73 -7.03 -7.58
CA CYS A 67 3.50 -8.30 -6.87
C CYS A 67 2.25 -8.28 -5.98
N PRO A 68 1.97 -7.26 -5.17
CA PRO A 68 0.79 -7.26 -4.31
C PRO A 68 -0.54 -7.28 -5.06
N ALA A 69 -0.56 -6.79 -6.28
CA ALA A 69 -1.78 -6.75 -7.10
C ALA A 69 -2.27 -8.13 -7.52
N ALA A 70 -1.39 -9.12 -7.57
CA ALA A 70 -1.68 -10.47 -8.05
C ALA A 70 -2.24 -11.40 -6.96
N PHE A 71 -2.19 -11.02 -5.68
CA PHE A 71 -2.53 -11.89 -4.55
C PHE A 71 -3.69 -11.32 -3.75
N ASP A 72 -4.70 -12.16 -3.54
CA ASP A 72 -5.85 -11.86 -2.69
C ASP A 72 -5.51 -12.25 -1.24
N LEU A 73 -5.68 -11.32 -0.32
CA LEU A 73 -5.51 -11.51 1.12
C LEU A 73 -6.85 -11.65 1.85
N ALA A 74 -7.92 -11.90 1.13
CA ALA A 74 -9.29 -11.96 1.63
C ALA A 74 -9.74 -10.66 2.34
N GLU A 75 -9.19 -9.54 1.95
CA GLU A 75 -9.52 -8.23 2.48
C GLU A 75 -10.93 -7.78 2.07
N SER A 76 -11.63 -7.13 2.98
CA SER A 76 -12.95 -6.53 2.71
C SER A 76 -12.86 -5.26 1.86
N CYS A 77 -11.72 -4.58 1.91
CA CYS A 77 -11.47 -3.35 1.18
C CYS A 77 -9.98 -3.26 0.83
N ARG A 78 -9.69 -2.96 -0.43
CA ARG A 78 -8.34 -2.75 -0.93
C ARG A 78 -8.12 -1.29 -1.25
N ILE A 79 -7.12 -0.71 -0.60
CA ILE A 79 -6.75 0.70 -0.76
C ILE A 79 -5.37 0.77 -1.40
N VAL A 80 -5.26 1.55 -2.47
CA VAL A 80 -3.98 1.89 -3.09
C VAL A 80 -3.60 3.30 -2.69
N LEU A 81 -2.39 3.45 -2.17
CA LEU A 81 -1.83 4.75 -1.80
C LEU A 81 -0.74 5.13 -2.79
N ILE A 82 -0.87 6.27 -3.42
CA ILE A 82 0.14 6.82 -4.34
C ILE A 82 0.54 8.22 -3.89
N ALA A 83 1.81 8.56 -4.10
CA ALA A 83 2.26 9.93 -3.94
C ALA A 83 2.14 10.67 -5.26
N ILE A 84 1.70 11.93 -5.21
CA ILE A 84 1.55 12.75 -6.41
C ILE A 84 2.89 12.95 -7.16
N SER A 85 3.99 12.87 -6.44
CA SER A 85 5.34 12.96 -7.00
C SER A 85 5.75 11.76 -7.86
N GLU A 86 4.99 10.66 -7.83
CA GLU A 86 5.29 9.45 -8.61
C GLU A 86 4.85 9.53 -10.07
N GLY A 87 4.06 10.55 -10.43
CA GLY A 87 3.64 10.82 -11.79
C GLY A 87 2.24 10.30 -12.13
N GLU A 88 1.66 10.84 -13.19
CA GLU A 88 0.30 10.57 -13.64
C GLU A 88 0.17 9.25 -14.41
N ASP A 89 1.27 8.66 -14.84
CA ASP A 89 1.31 7.48 -15.70
C ASP A 89 1.24 6.15 -14.95
N LYS A 90 1.28 6.15 -13.62
CA LYS A 90 1.26 4.94 -12.80
C LYS A 90 0.04 4.05 -13.04
N PRO A 91 -1.21 4.58 -13.15
CA PRO A 91 -2.36 3.73 -13.45
C PRO A 91 -2.27 3.03 -14.80
N LEU A 92 -1.61 3.64 -15.77
CA LEU A 92 -1.40 3.06 -17.10
C LEU A 92 -0.29 2.00 -17.13
N LYS A 93 0.73 2.16 -16.29
CA LYS A 93 1.85 1.21 -16.19
C LYS A 93 1.50 -0.03 -15.36
N TYR A 94 0.66 0.13 -14.34
CA TYR A 94 0.32 -0.93 -13.38
C TYR A 94 -1.19 -1.13 -13.25
N PRO A 95 -1.89 -1.44 -14.36
CA PRO A 95 -3.35 -1.51 -14.38
C PRO A 95 -3.96 -2.44 -13.33
N PRO A 96 -3.41 -3.66 -13.07
CA PRO A 96 -4.02 -4.58 -12.11
C PRO A 96 -4.11 -4.02 -10.69
N LEU A 97 -3.14 -3.22 -10.27
CA LEU A 97 -3.14 -2.60 -8.95
C LEU A 97 -4.34 -1.65 -8.77
N PHE A 98 -4.61 -0.84 -9.79
CA PHE A 98 -5.68 0.17 -9.75
C PHE A 98 -7.06 -0.41 -10.04
N VAL A 99 -7.14 -1.35 -10.97
CA VAL A 99 -8.42 -2.02 -11.32
C VAL A 99 -8.99 -2.80 -10.14
N ASN A 100 -8.13 -3.44 -9.35
CA ASN A 100 -8.55 -4.23 -8.20
C ASN A 100 -8.69 -3.41 -6.91
N ALA A 101 -8.40 -2.11 -6.93
CA ALA A 101 -8.56 -1.23 -5.77
C ALA A 101 -10.02 -0.82 -5.59
N ASP A 102 -10.48 -0.84 -4.34
CA ASP A 102 -11.77 -0.24 -3.95
C ASP A 102 -11.64 1.27 -3.77
N LEU A 103 -10.47 1.72 -3.37
CA LEU A 103 -10.16 3.13 -3.12
C LEU A 103 -8.73 3.43 -3.50
N VAL A 104 -8.51 4.58 -4.11
CA VAL A 104 -7.18 5.13 -4.38
C VAL A 104 -7.02 6.43 -3.61
N LEU A 105 -5.99 6.50 -2.78
CA LEU A 105 -5.62 7.70 -2.03
C LEU A 105 -4.39 8.35 -2.65
N ILE A 106 -4.47 9.64 -2.88
CA ILE A 106 -3.36 10.43 -3.39
C ILE A 106 -2.75 11.20 -2.22
N ASN A 107 -1.50 10.90 -1.96
CA ASN A 107 -0.73 11.49 -0.86
C ASN A 107 0.23 12.57 -1.38
N LYS A 108 0.75 13.38 -0.47
CA LYS A 108 1.72 14.45 -0.76
C LYS A 108 1.20 15.48 -1.77
N ILE A 109 -0.07 15.83 -1.68
CA ILE A 109 -0.71 16.82 -2.57
C ILE A 109 -0.11 18.22 -2.45
N ASP A 110 0.56 18.53 -1.33
CA ASP A 110 1.34 19.76 -1.14
C ASP A 110 2.50 19.89 -2.12
N LEU A 111 2.92 18.78 -2.74
CA LEU A 111 3.94 18.76 -3.78
C LEU A 111 3.38 18.87 -5.20
N ALA A 112 2.07 19.02 -5.36
CA ALA A 112 1.42 19.09 -6.67
C ALA A 112 1.97 20.22 -7.55
N ASP A 113 2.21 21.39 -6.96
CA ASP A 113 2.73 22.57 -7.67
C ASP A 113 4.22 22.45 -8.01
N ALA A 114 4.95 21.56 -7.33
CA ALA A 114 6.37 21.29 -7.57
C ALA A 114 6.61 20.17 -8.59
N SER A 115 5.57 19.40 -8.91
CA SER A 115 5.67 18.37 -9.93
C SER A 115 5.76 19.03 -11.31
N PRO A 116 6.72 18.64 -12.15
CA PRO A 116 6.75 19.15 -13.51
C PRO A 116 5.47 18.70 -14.22
N HIS A 117 4.60 19.64 -14.50
CA HIS A 117 3.56 19.40 -15.48
C HIS A 117 4.26 19.03 -16.80
N PRO A 118 3.87 17.98 -17.47
CA PRO A 118 4.25 17.87 -18.86
C PRO A 118 3.71 19.13 -19.53
N SER A 119 4.59 20.06 -19.81
CA SER A 119 4.26 21.16 -20.69
C SER A 119 3.72 20.50 -21.94
N GLY A 120 2.43 20.61 -22.14
CA GLY A 120 1.84 20.27 -23.40
C GLY A 120 2.52 21.09 -24.47
N GLY A 121 3.49 20.52 -25.10
CA GLY A 121 4.02 21.00 -26.33
C GLY A 121 2.96 20.81 -27.39
N ALA A 122 1.94 21.63 -27.33
CA ALA A 122 1.04 21.84 -28.41
C ALA A 122 1.58 23.02 -29.18
N ASP A 123 2.58 22.80 -29.98
CA ASP A 123 2.87 23.72 -31.07
C ASP A 123 3.21 22.89 -32.27
N GLY A 124 2.19 22.28 -32.79
CA GLY A 124 2.12 21.96 -34.18
C GLY A 124 1.63 23.17 -34.95
N ASP A 125 2.41 24.18 -35.07
CA ASP A 125 2.25 25.11 -36.14
C ASP A 125 2.95 24.53 -37.36
N GLY A 126 2.23 23.63 -38.01
CA GLY A 126 2.47 23.38 -39.42
C GLY A 126 1.87 24.54 -40.20
N ALA A 127 2.69 25.37 -40.67
CA ALA A 127 2.37 26.18 -41.83
C ALA A 127 2.91 25.53 -43.05
#